data_da2bc7f47997a3b13ae7f6c580ca0e7b
#
_entry.id   da2bc7f47997a3b13ae7f6c580ca0e7b
#
_cell.length_a   1.000
_cell.length_b   1.000
_cell.length_c   1.000
_cell.angle_alpha   90.00
_cell.angle_beta   90.00
_cell.angle_gamma   90.00
#
_symmetry.space_group_name_H-M   'P 1'
#
loop_
_entity.id
_entity.type
_entity.pdbx_description
1 polymer ?
#
loop_
_entity_poly.entity_id
_entity_poly.type
_entity_poly.pdbx_seq_one_letter_code
_entity_poly.pdbx_strand_id
1 'polypeptide(L)'
;MNTVDHTRTANVVGLGLIGGSIALALRERGWEVDGSDLDDEVSRRAQYEGIISEIGIAQEAEITIVAVPVTASVDVVREMLETTSGVVTDVGSVKAPICESIHDKRFIGGHPMAGSELEGLDAADPQMFDGAIWVLTPDLEADDENFAVVTSLVREVGSEVVALSPTEHDRLVAVVSHLPHLTAASLMSLAQDRSEEHASLLRLAAGGFRDMTRIASGSPRIWIDICHENRVAILEAIDDLNAALNSVRSFIEAEEKTSLESMLQ
;
A
#
# COMPACT_ATOMS: atom_id res chain seq x y z
N MET A 1 10.72 -33.75 -25.00
CA MET A 1 9.47 -33.44 -24.31
C MET A 1 9.21 -31.99 -24.61
N ASN A 2 8.19 -31.71 -25.43
CA ASN A 2 7.76 -30.32 -25.65
C ASN A 2 7.14 -29.81 -24.35
N THR A 3 7.82 -28.99 -23.62
CA THR A 3 7.18 -28.11 -22.64
C THR A 3 6.30 -27.19 -23.45
N VAL A 4 4.99 -27.41 -23.39
CA VAL A 4 4.02 -26.39 -23.80
C VAL A 4 4.30 -25.22 -22.87
N ASP A 5 4.84 -24.16 -23.40
CA ASP A 5 5.08 -22.90 -22.68
C ASP A 5 3.69 -22.34 -22.38
N HIS A 6 3.13 -22.67 -21.21
CA HIS A 6 1.86 -22.10 -20.78
C HIS A 6 2.13 -20.65 -20.38
N THR A 7 1.65 -19.73 -21.18
CA THR A 7 1.65 -18.30 -20.82
C THR A 7 0.92 -18.16 -19.48
N ARG A 8 1.59 -17.59 -18.49
CA ARG A 8 0.99 -17.32 -17.19
C ARG A 8 -0.09 -16.25 -17.32
N THR A 9 -1.17 -16.37 -16.59
CA THR A 9 -2.34 -15.50 -16.67
C THR A 9 -2.66 -14.87 -15.32
N ALA A 10 -2.99 -13.58 -15.32
CA ALA A 10 -3.38 -12.85 -14.13
C ALA A 10 -4.59 -11.97 -14.39
N ASN A 11 -5.37 -11.72 -13.35
CA ASN A 11 -6.37 -10.65 -13.33
C ASN A 11 -5.89 -9.50 -12.43
N VAL A 12 -6.20 -8.27 -12.82
CA VAL A 12 -6.02 -7.08 -11.97
C VAL A 12 -7.34 -6.34 -11.85
N VAL A 13 -7.86 -6.24 -10.63
CA VAL A 13 -9.09 -5.50 -10.31
C VAL A 13 -8.74 -4.19 -9.65
N GLY A 14 -9.07 -3.07 -10.30
CA GLY A 14 -8.60 -1.73 -9.95
C GLY A 14 -7.31 -1.38 -10.70
N LEU A 15 -7.42 -0.47 -11.67
CA LEU A 15 -6.35 -0.08 -12.59
C LEU A 15 -5.82 1.34 -12.28
N GLY A 16 -5.72 1.66 -10.99
CA GLY A 16 -5.05 2.86 -10.51
C GLY A 16 -3.53 2.75 -10.53
N LEU A 17 -2.85 3.56 -9.73
CA LEU A 17 -1.39 3.56 -9.60
C LEU A 17 -0.82 2.15 -9.34
N ILE A 18 -1.27 1.47 -8.29
CA ILE A 18 -0.71 0.18 -7.89
C ILE A 18 -1.13 -0.94 -8.85
N GLY A 19 -2.43 -1.07 -9.16
CA GLY A 19 -2.91 -2.12 -10.05
C GLY A 19 -2.37 -1.97 -11.48
N GLY A 20 -2.33 -0.74 -12.01
CA GLY A 20 -1.71 -0.44 -13.29
C GLY A 20 -0.22 -0.77 -13.33
N SER A 21 0.52 -0.45 -12.26
CA SER A 21 1.94 -0.79 -12.13
C SER A 21 2.18 -2.30 -12.10
N ILE A 22 1.33 -3.05 -11.37
CA ILE A 22 1.40 -4.52 -11.35
C ILE A 22 1.11 -5.08 -12.75
N ALA A 23 0.04 -4.61 -13.41
CA ALA A 23 -0.30 -5.06 -14.75
C ALA A 23 0.85 -4.83 -15.74
N LEU A 24 1.44 -3.63 -15.75
CA LEU A 24 2.60 -3.31 -16.58
C LEU A 24 3.80 -4.22 -16.25
N ALA A 25 4.12 -4.39 -14.98
CA ALA A 25 5.25 -5.21 -14.54
C ALA A 25 5.10 -6.68 -14.96
N LEU A 26 3.89 -7.23 -14.91
CA LEU A 26 3.59 -8.60 -15.34
C LEU A 26 3.62 -8.73 -16.88
N ARG A 27 3.06 -7.75 -17.60
CA ARG A 27 3.09 -7.71 -19.08
C ARG A 27 4.52 -7.69 -19.61
N GLU A 28 5.41 -6.90 -19.03
CA GLU A 28 6.84 -6.86 -19.41
C GLU A 28 7.52 -8.20 -19.21
N ARG A 29 7.02 -9.06 -18.31
CA ARG A 29 7.51 -10.41 -18.02
C ARG A 29 6.81 -11.51 -18.82
N GLY A 30 5.94 -11.11 -19.77
CA GLY A 30 5.30 -12.02 -20.72
C GLY A 30 4.03 -12.68 -20.17
N TRP A 31 3.43 -12.16 -19.08
CA TRP A 31 2.13 -12.61 -18.63
C TRP A 31 1.02 -12.07 -19.54
N GLU A 32 -0.04 -12.82 -19.66
CA GLU A 32 -1.32 -12.33 -20.15
C GLU A 32 -2.11 -11.79 -18.96
N VAL A 33 -2.47 -10.51 -19.01
CA VAL A 33 -3.11 -9.82 -17.90
C VAL A 33 -4.45 -9.27 -18.35
N ASP A 34 -5.52 -9.79 -17.78
CA ASP A 34 -6.85 -9.21 -17.93
C ASP A 34 -7.13 -8.28 -16.76
N GLY A 35 -8.01 -7.31 -16.93
CA GLY A 35 -8.26 -6.36 -15.87
C GLY A 35 -9.54 -5.57 -16.00
N SER A 36 -9.96 -5.04 -14.86
CA SER A 36 -11.15 -4.17 -14.81
C SER A 36 -10.96 -3.06 -13.77
N ASP A 37 -11.64 -1.96 -14.01
CA ASP A 37 -11.79 -0.86 -13.08
C ASP A 37 -13.27 -0.49 -12.97
N LEU A 38 -13.67 0.14 -11.88
CA LEU A 38 -15.03 0.64 -11.70
C LEU A 38 -15.37 1.72 -12.74
N ASP A 39 -14.35 2.46 -13.20
CA ASP A 39 -14.45 3.39 -14.31
C ASP A 39 -14.14 2.68 -15.63
N ASP A 40 -15.17 2.47 -16.44
CA ASP A 40 -15.05 1.86 -17.77
C ASP A 40 -14.07 2.61 -18.70
N GLU A 41 -13.85 3.90 -18.49
CA GLU A 41 -12.90 4.66 -19.30
C GLU A 41 -11.46 4.30 -18.95
N VAL A 42 -11.16 4.08 -17.68
CA VAL A 42 -9.86 3.59 -17.22
C VAL A 42 -9.59 2.19 -17.80
N SER A 43 -10.56 1.28 -17.74
CA SER A 43 -10.44 -0.07 -18.32
C SER A 43 -10.17 -0.04 -19.84
N ARG A 44 -10.95 0.76 -20.59
CA ARG A 44 -10.75 0.91 -22.04
C ARG A 44 -9.40 1.52 -22.39
N ARG A 45 -8.96 2.47 -21.62
CA ARG A 45 -7.66 3.11 -21.79
C ARG A 45 -6.53 2.14 -21.50
N ALA A 46 -6.61 1.38 -20.40
CA ALA A 46 -5.62 0.36 -20.04
C ALA A 46 -5.47 -0.69 -21.13
N GLN A 47 -6.56 -1.13 -21.76
CA GLN A 47 -6.51 -2.05 -22.89
C GLN A 47 -5.90 -1.38 -24.14
N TYR A 48 -6.31 -0.16 -24.47
CA TYR A 48 -5.78 0.57 -25.62
C TYR A 48 -4.26 0.82 -25.52
N GLU A 49 -3.77 1.12 -24.34
CA GLU A 49 -2.33 1.34 -24.05
C GLU A 49 -1.55 0.01 -23.89
N GLY A 50 -2.22 -1.14 -23.92
CA GLY A 50 -1.59 -2.46 -23.80
C GLY A 50 -1.16 -2.82 -22.37
N ILE A 51 -1.68 -2.12 -21.37
CA ILE A 51 -1.46 -2.39 -19.95
C ILE A 51 -2.16 -3.69 -19.55
N ILE A 52 -3.36 -3.91 -20.08
CA ILE A 52 -4.10 -5.17 -19.98
C ILE A 52 -4.35 -5.76 -21.36
N SER A 53 -4.57 -7.09 -21.42
CA SER A 53 -4.89 -7.83 -22.65
C SER A 53 -6.36 -7.64 -23.01
N GLU A 54 -7.26 -7.98 -22.08
CA GLU A 54 -8.70 -7.89 -22.25
C GLU A 54 -9.35 -7.19 -21.05
N ILE A 55 -10.46 -6.52 -21.31
CA ILE A 55 -11.30 -5.94 -20.25
C ILE A 55 -12.16 -7.05 -19.65
N GLY A 56 -12.06 -7.24 -18.34
CA GLY A 56 -12.83 -8.24 -17.62
C GLY A 56 -11.96 -9.12 -16.74
N ILE A 57 -12.52 -10.26 -16.34
CA ILE A 57 -11.89 -11.20 -15.42
C ILE A 57 -11.90 -12.59 -16.02
N ALA A 58 -10.74 -13.17 -16.28
CA ALA A 58 -10.59 -14.55 -16.70
C ALA A 58 -10.83 -15.50 -15.54
N GLN A 59 -11.81 -16.40 -15.67
CA GLN A 59 -12.18 -17.33 -14.58
C GLN A 59 -11.05 -18.28 -14.20
N GLU A 60 -10.24 -18.69 -15.19
CA GLU A 60 -9.15 -19.68 -15.02
C GLU A 60 -7.77 -19.01 -14.87
N ALA A 61 -7.71 -17.70 -14.56
CA ALA A 61 -6.43 -17.05 -14.32
C ALA A 61 -5.73 -17.69 -13.12
N GLU A 62 -4.39 -17.80 -13.20
CA GLU A 62 -3.56 -18.37 -12.14
C GLU A 62 -3.67 -17.56 -10.84
N ILE A 63 -3.78 -16.24 -10.97
CA ILE A 63 -3.87 -15.32 -9.84
C ILE A 63 -4.75 -14.11 -10.18
N THR A 64 -5.49 -13.66 -9.18
CA THR A 64 -6.26 -12.41 -9.22
C THR A 64 -5.74 -11.43 -8.16
N ILE A 65 -5.34 -10.24 -8.60
CA ILE A 65 -4.82 -9.17 -7.74
C ILE A 65 -5.91 -8.10 -7.57
N VAL A 66 -6.33 -7.86 -6.33
CA VAL A 66 -7.35 -6.86 -5.99
C VAL A 66 -6.65 -5.58 -5.50
N ALA A 67 -6.68 -4.54 -6.34
CA ALA A 67 -6.02 -3.25 -6.12
C ALA A 67 -7.03 -2.10 -6.00
N VAL A 68 -8.06 -2.31 -5.19
CA VAL A 68 -9.13 -1.34 -4.94
C VAL A 68 -8.93 -0.65 -3.57
N PRO A 69 -9.66 0.45 -3.27
CA PRO A 69 -9.63 1.07 -1.95
C PRO A 69 -9.90 0.07 -0.82
N VAL A 70 -9.23 0.23 0.33
CA VAL A 70 -9.27 -0.71 1.46
C VAL A 70 -10.71 -1.00 1.90
N THR A 71 -11.57 0.00 1.91
CA THR A 71 -12.98 -0.12 2.28
C THR A 71 -13.82 -0.99 1.34
N ALA A 72 -13.38 -1.19 0.09
CA ALA A 72 -14.06 -2.03 -0.90
C ALA A 72 -13.41 -3.42 -1.03
N SER A 73 -12.21 -3.62 -0.48
CA SER A 73 -11.39 -4.81 -0.76
C SER A 73 -12.04 -6.12 -0.31
N VAL A 74 -12.74 -6.13 0.82
CA VAL A 74 -13.40 -7.33 1.35
C VAL A 74 -14.47 -7.86 0.39
N ASP A 75 -15.34 -6.98 -0.11
CA ASP A 75 -16.43 -7.38 -0.99
C ASP A 75 -15.89 -7.82 -2.36
N VAL A 76 -14.91 -7.09 -2.90
CA VAL A 76 -14.30 -7.45 -4.18
C VAL A 76 -13.50 -8.76 -4.09
N VAL A 77 -12.76 -9.00 -3.00
CA VAL A 77 -12.06 -10.28 -2.79
C VAL A 77 -13.04 -11.45 -2.72
N ARG A 78 -14.17 -11.30 -2.02
CA ARG A 78 -15.22 -12.33 -1.99
C ARG A 78 -15.77 -12.64 -3.38
N GLU A 79 -16.08 -11.61 -4.15
CA GLU A 79 -16.54 -11.77 -5.53
C GLU A 79 -15.50 -12.50 -6.39
N MET A 80 -14.23 -12.16 -6.27
CA MET A 80 -13.16 -12.82 -7.03
C MET A 80 -12.97 -14.28 -6.61
N LEU A 81 -13.09 -14.60 -5.33
CA LEU A 81 -13.06 -15.98 -4.85
C LEU A 81 -14.23 -16.83 -5.34
N GLU A 82 -15.40 -16.23 -5.58
CA GLU A 82 -16.58 -16.89 -6.15
C GLU A 82 -16.49 -17.05 -7.68
N THR A 83 -15.84 -16.12 -8.38
CA THR A 83 -15.85 -16.05 -9.83
C THR A 83 -14.61 -16.62 -10.51
N THR A 84 -13.50 -16.76 -9.76
CA THR A 84 -12.23 -17.29 -10.29
C THR A 84 -11.80 -18.57 -9.59
N SER A 85 -10.99 -19.39 -10.26
CA SER A 85 -10.48 -20.66 -9.73
C SER A 85 -9.09 -20.55 -9.10
N GLY A 86 -8.32 -19.53 -9.47
CA GLY A 86 -6.94 -19.33 -9.03
C GLY A 86 -6.81 -18.68 -7.64
N VAL A 87 -5.58 -18.31 -7.32
CA VAL A 87 -5.24 -17.61 -6.07
C VAL A 87 -5.74 -16.18 -6.12
N VAL A 88 -6.20 -15.64 -5.00
CA VAL A 88 -6.59 -14.24 -4.86
C VAL A 88 -5.69 -13.55 -3.84
N THR A 89 -5.17 -12.39 -4.19
CA THR A 89 -4.41 -11.53 -3.28
C THR A 89 -4.91 -10.10 -3.38
N ASP A 90 -4.73 -9.32 -2.32
CA ASP A 90 -4.97 -7.88 -2.35
C ASP A 90 -3.65 -7.10 -2.21
N VAL A 91 -3.72 -5.78 -2.35
CA VAL A 91 -2.58 -4.87 -2.18
C VAL A 91 -2.87 -3.74 -1.19
N GLY A 92 -3.91 -3.87 -0.40
CA GLY A 92 -4.36 -2.84 0.53
C GLY A 92 -3.36 -2.51 1.63
N SER A 93 -3.39 -1.28 2.12
CA SER A 93 -2.45 -0.77 3.14
C SER A 93 -2.77 -1.24 4.56
N VAL A 94 -3.92 -1.88 4.80
CA VAL A 94 -4.35 -2.41 6.10
C VAL A 94 -4.77 -3.86 5.91
N LYS A 95 -4.33 -4.77 6.80
CA LYS A 95 -4.50 -6.21 6.61
C LYS A 95 -5.43 -6.90 7.59
N ALA A 96 -5.51 -6.44 8.84
CA ALA A 96 -6.33 -7.12 9.84
C ALA A 96 -7.81 -7.23 9.43
N PRO A 97 -8.51 -6.16 9.00
CA PRO A 97 -9.92 -6.25 8.66
C PRO A 97 -10.24 -7.22 7.51
N ILE A 98 -9.42 -7.24 6.47
CA ILE A 98 -9.65 -8.13 5.33
C ILE A 98 -9.35 -9.58 5.70
N CYS A 99 -8.24 -9.86 6.40
CA CYS A 99 -7.86 -11.21 6.80
C CYS A 99 -8.82 -11.78 7.86
N GLU A 100 -9.41 -10.94 8.72
CA GLU A 100 -10.47 -11.36 9.65
C GLU A 100 -11.80 -11.65 8.95
N SER A 101 -12.02 -11.09 7.77
CA SER A 101 -13.27 -11.20 7.02
C SER A 101 -13.27 -12.31 5.97
N ILE A 102 -12.10 -12.75 5.52
CA ILE A 102 -11.90 -13.71 4.43
C ILE A 102 -11.20 -14.95 4.98
N HIS A 103 -11.91 -16.08 4.97
CA HIS A 103 -11.40 -17.39 5.38
C HIS A 103 -11.49 -18.37 4.20
N ASP A 104 -10.65 -18.16 3.19
CA ASP A 104 -10.52 -19.03 2.02
C ASP A 104 -9.03 -19.36 1.81
N LYS A 105 -8.70 -20.61 1.62
CA LYS A 105 -7.33 -21.10 1.42
C LYS A 105 -6.63 -20.49 0.22
N ARG A 106 -7.40 -19.97 -0.74
CA ARG A 106 -6.90 -19.31 -1.94
C ARG A 106 -6.61 -17.83 -1.72
N PHE A 107 -6.99 -17.25 -0.58
CA PHE A 107 -6.71 -15.86 -0.28
C PHE A 107 -5.40 -15.71 0.49
N ILE A 108 -4.50 -14.89 -0.04
CA ILE A 108 -3.26 -14.48 0.63
C ILE A 108 -3.26 -12.95 0.66
N GLY A 109 -3.41 -12.36 1.82
CA GLY A 109 -3.35 -10.92 1.98
C GLY A 109 -1.96 -10.38 1.62
N GLY A 110 -1.90 -9.26 0.91
CA GLY A 110 -0.67 -8.66 0.44
C GLY A 110 -0.66 -7.14 0.62
N HIS A 111 0.55 -6.57 0.77
CA HIS A 111 0.76 -5.13 0.78
C HIS A 111 2.16 -4.80 0.24
N PRO A 112 2.29 -4.27 -0.97
CA PRO A 112 3.55 -3.72 -1.46
C PRO A 112 3.88 -2.44 -0.68
N MET A 113 5.05 -2.42 -0.01
CA MET A 113 5.56 -1.21 0.65
C MET A 113 6.16 -0.28 -0.39
N ALA A 114 5.36 0.08 -1.38
CA ALA A 114 5.70 0.91 -2.53
C ALA A 114 4.52 1.82 -2.87
N GLY A 115 4.80 2.94 -3.49
CA GLY A 115 3.80 3.92 -3.89
C GLY A 115 4.41 5.30 -4.09
N SER A 116 3.59 6.21 -4.52
CA SER A 116 3.95 7.63 -4.66
C SER A 116 2.78 8.51 -4.26
N GLU A 117 3.00 9.81 -4.23
CA GLU A 117 1.97 10.83 -4.05
C GLU A 117 1.08 11.05 -5.29
N LEU A 118 1.40 10.37 -6.40
CA LEU A 118 0.64 10.42 -7.65
C LEU A 118 -0.51 9.42 -7.63
N GLU A 119 -1.52 9.65 -8.46
CA GLU A 119 -2.74 8.85 -8.53
C GLU A 119 -3.09 8.46 -9.96
N GLY A 120 -3.91 7.40 -10.07
CA GLY A 120 -4.48 6.96 -11.34
C GLY A 120 -3.52 6.18 -12.22
N LEU A 121 -4.04 5.79 -13.39
CA LEU A 121 -3.33 4.96 -14.36
C LEU A 121 -2.12 5.68 -14.98
N ASP A 122 -2.18 7.02 -15.12
CA ASP A 122 -1.10 7.85 -15.67
C ASP A 122 0.19 7.79 -14.84
N ALA A 123 0.07 7.44 -13.58
CA ALA A 123 1.20 7.35 -12.65
C ALA A 123 1.75 5.92 -12.53
N ALA A 124 1.17 4.96 -13.25
CA ALA A 124 1.62 3.57 -13.20
C ALA A 124 3.05 3.42 -13.73
N ASP A 125 3.86 2.68 -12.98
CA ASP A 125 5.27 2.46 -13.27
C ASP A 125 5.61 0.97 -13.05
N PRO A 126 6.03 0.22 -14.08
CA PRO A 126 6.37 -1.19 -13.95
C PRO A 126 7.58 -1.45 -13.03
N GLN A 127 8.40 -0.44 -12.76
CA GLN A 127 9.57 -0.53 -11.88
C GLN A 127 9.27 -0.13 -10.43
N MET A 128 8.02 0.23 -10.11
CA MET A 128 7.59 0.69 -8.78
C MET A 128 7.98 -0.30 -7.66
N PHE A 129 8.04 -1.57 -7.98
CA PHE A 129 8.27 -2.65 -7.01
C PHE A 129 9.72 -3.12 -6.92
N ASP A 130 10.62 -2.60 -7.75
CA ASP A 130 12.01 -3.02 -7.79
C ASP A 130 12.73 -2.73 -6.46
N GLY A 131 13.14 -3.78 -5.75
CA GLY A 131 13.77 -3.70 -4.45
C GLY A 131 12.84 -3.31 -3.29
N ALA A 132 11.55 -3.17 -3.54
CA ALA A 132 10.58 -2.89 -2.48
C ALA A 132 10.31 -4.14 -1.62
N ILE A 133 9.92 -3.93 -0.37
CA ILE A 133 9.37 -4.99 0.47
C ILE A 133 7.89 -5.18 0.10
N TRP A 134 7.48 -6.42 -0.05
CA TRP A 134 6.07 -6.79 -0.17
C TRP A 134 5.69 -7.69 1.00
N VAL A 135 4.83 -7.18 1.87
CA VAL A 135 4.35 -7.97 3.01
C VAL A 135 3.25 -8.91 2.53
N LEU A 136 3.34 -10.17 2.93
CA LEU A 136 2.29 -11.16 2.78
C LEU A 136 1.77 -11.55 4.16
N THR A 137 0.45 -11.68 4.28
CA THR A 137 -0.22 -12.03 5.54
C THR A 137 -1.05 -13.30 5.35
N PRO A 138 -0.40 -14.48 5.22
CA PRO A 138 -1.12 -15.73 5.07
C PRO A 138 -1.92 -16.06 6.34
N ASP A 139 -3.12 -16.61 6.17
CA ASP A 139 -3.84 -17.25 7.26
C ASP A 139 -3.09 -18.53 7.68
N LEU A 140 -3.34 -19.00 8.92
CA LEU A 140 -2.80 -20.27 9.43
C LEU A 140 -3.32 -21.48 8.62
N GLU A 141 -4.47 -21.36 7.96
CA GLU A 141 -5.06 -22.38 7.09
C GLU A 141 -4.72 -22.16 5.61
N ALA A 142 -3.92 -21.14 5.26
CA ALA A 142 -3.52 -20.87 3.89
C ALA A 142 -2.77 -22.08 3.30
N ASP A 143 -3.05 -22.36 2.03
CA ASP A 143 -2.38 -23.44 1.31
C ASP A 143 -0.95 -23.01 0.93
N ASP A 144 0.04 -23.85 1.23
CA ASP A 144 1.44 -23.59 0.90
C ASP A 144 1.66 -23.39 -0.61
N GLU A 145 0.88 -24.09 -1.47
CA GLU A 145 0.95 -23.92 -2.91
C GLU A 145 0.47 -22.52 -3.33
N ASN A 146 -0.63 -22.04 -2.76
CA ASN A 146 -1.16 -20.72 -3.02
C ASN A 146 -0.22 -19.61 -2.52
N PHE A 147 0.36 -19.80 -1.35
CA PHE A 147 1.39 -18.88 -0.84
C PHE A 147 2.62 -18.83 -1.76
N ALA A 148 3.03 -19.97 -2.31
CA ALA A 148 4.15 -20.04 -3.24
C ALA A 148 3.84 -19.31 -4.57
N VAL A 149 2.60 -19.38 -5.07
CA VAL A 149 2.17 -18.65 -6.28
C VAL A 149 2.31 -17.14 -6.07
N VAL A 150 1.76 -16.59 -4.97
CA VAL A 150 1.88 -15.15 -4.67
C VAL A 150 3.33 -14.75 -4.45
N THR A 151 4.11 -15.55 -3.71
CA THR A 151 5.54 -15.31 -3.49
C THR A 151 6.32 -15.27 -4.80
N SER A 152 5.99 -16.16 -5.75
CA SER A 152 6.62 -16.16 -7.09
C SER A 152 6.33 -14.88 -7.85
N LEU A 153 5.07 -14.46 -7.90
CA LEU A 153 4.67 -13.21 -8.54
C LEU A 153 5.41 -12.00 -7.93
N VAL A 154 5.41 -11.89 -6.60
CA VAL A 154 6.07 -10.79 -5.89
C VAL A 154 7.56 -10.70 -6.23
N ARG A 155 8.25 -11.84 -6.29
CA ARG A 155 9.66 -11.88 -6.69
C ARG A 155 9.86 -11.56 -8.17
N GLU A 156 8.95 -11.99 -9.03
CA GLU A 156 9.01 -11.68 -10.45
C GLU A 156 8.88 -10.17 -10.71
N VAL A 157 8.06 -9.45 -9.95
CA VAL A 157 7.95 -7.99 -10.08
C VAL A 157 9.10 -7.24 -9.41
N GLY A 158 10.09 -7.93 -8.84
CA GLY A 158 11.32 -7.34 -8.29
C GLY A 158 11.29 -7.06 -6.80
N SER A 159 10.25 -7.49 -6.08
CA SER A 159 10.10 -7.25 -4.64
C SER A 159 10.65 -8.36 -3.76
N GLU A 160 10.98 -8.02 -2.52
CA GLU A 160 11.33 -8.96 -1.46
C GLU A 160 10.10 -9.29 -0.60
N VAL A 161 9.89 -10.58 -0.30
CA VAL A 161 8.75 -11.03 0.51
C VAL A 161 9.11 -11.03 2.00
N VAL A 162 8.25 -10.42 2.80
CA VAL A 162 8.22 -10.54 4.26
C VAL A 162 6.85 -11.08 4.68
N ALA A 163 6.82 -12.18 5.43
CA ALA A 163 5.58 -12.74 5.95
C ALA A 163 5.36 -12.27 7.40
N LEU A 164 4.20 -11.71 7.68
CA LEU A 164 3.79 -11.22 9.00
C LEU A 164 2.35 -11.67 9.30
N SER A 165 1.98 -11.68 10.58
CA SER A 165 0.57 -11.74 10.92
C SER A 165 -0.13 -10.41 10.56
N PRO A 166 -1.43 -10.43 10.20
CA PRO A 166 -2.17 -9.20 9.85
C PRO A 166 -2.08 -8.12 10.92
N THR A 167 -2.24 -8.49 12.19
CA THR A 167 -2.16 -7.55 13.31
C THR A 167 -0.76 -6.97 13.50
N GLU A 168 0.29 -7.77 13.32
CA GLU A 168 1.66 -7.28 13.39
C GLU A 168 1.98 -6.32 12.25
N HIS A 169 1.57 -6.66 11.03
CA HIS A 169 1.65 -5.78 9.88
C HIS A 169 1.05 -4.41 10.20
N ASP A 170 -0.22 -4.37 10.66
CA ASP A 170 -0.95 -3.12 10.89
C ASP A 170 -0.31 -2.26 11.99
N ARG A 171 0.27 -2.88 13.02
CA ARG A 171 1.05 -2.16 14.04
C ARG A 171 2.34 -1.57 13.49
N LEU A 172 3.08 -2.33 12.69
CA LEU A 172 4.34 -1.86 12.12
C LEU A 172 4.12 -0.73 11.12
N VAL A 173 3.16 -0.86 10.20
CA VAL A 173 2.87 0.19 9.22
C VAL A 173 2.27 1.43 9.86
N ALA A 174 1.57 1.30 10.99
CA ALA A 174 1.13 2.46 11.76
C ALA A 174 2.31 3.36 12.17
N VAL A 175 3.44 2.77 12.55
CA VAL A 175 4.63 3.51 12.98
C VAL A 175 5.46 4.01 11.80
N VAL A 176 5.69 3.17 10.77
CA VAL A 176 6.67 3.50 9.71
C VAL A 176 6.05 4.20 8.50
N SER A 177 4.71 4.21 8.38
CA SER A 177 3.98 4.80 7.26
C SER A 177 2.90 5.78 7.70
N HIS A 178 1.94 5.32 8.53
CA HIS A 178 0.76 6.13 8.83
C HIS A 178 1.09 7.31 9.75
N LEU A 179 1.84 7.09 10.83
CA LEU A 179 2.26 8.14 11.75
C LEU A 179 3.13 9.22 11.09
N PRO A 180 4.13 8.89 10.25
CA PRO A 180 4.87 9.89 9.47
C PRO A 180 3.99 10.79 8.63
N HIS A 181 3.02 10.22 7.90
CA HIS A 181 2.09 11.01 7.06
C HIS A 181 1.22 11.95 7.91
N LEU A 182 0.60 11.43 8.99
CA LEU A 182 -0.22 12.24 9.89
C LEU A 182 0.59 13.34 10.57
N THR A 183 1.84 13.05 10.93
CA THR A 183 2.78 14.04 11.49
C THR A 183 3.09 15.13 10.47
N ALA A 184 3.37 14.76 9.23
CA ALA A 184 3.63 15.71 8.13
C ALA A 184 2.41 16.61 7.87
N ALA A 185 1.22 16.03 7.80
CA ALA A 185 -0.03 16.78 7.62
C ALA A 185 -0.30 17.73 8.81
N SER A 186 -0.06 17.26 10.04
CA SER A 186 -0.21 18.09 11.25
C SER A 186 0.79 19.25 11.28
N LEU A 187 2.04 19.00 10.85
CA LEU A 187 3.07 20.04 10.75
C LEU A 187 2.71 21.09 9.69
N MET A 188 2.15 20.68 8.56
CA MET A 188 1.65 21.59 7.52
C MET A 188 0.49 22.44 8.03
N SER A 189 -0.49 21.84 8.72
CA SER A 189 -1.62 22.56 9.33
C SER A 189 -1.14 23.60 10.34
N LEU A 190 -0.21 23.21 11.23
CA LEU A 190 0.37 24.13 12.20
C LEU A 190 1.09 25.31 11.51
N ALA A 191 1.85 25.04 10.44
CA ALA A 191 2.54 26.09 9.69
C ALA A 191 1.56 27.01 8.97
N GLN A 192 0.48 26.49 8.43
CA GLN A 192 -0.58 27.27 7.79
C GLN A 192 -1.25 28.20 8.82
N ASP A 193 -1.70 27.69 9.96
CA ASP A 193 -2.35 28.47 11.02
C ASP A 193 -1.44 29.63 11.49
N ARG A 194 -0.15 29.33 11.71
CA ARG A 194 0.84 30.34 12.11
C ARG A 194 1.20 31.32 11.01
N SER A 195 1.05 30.97 9.74
CA SER A 195 1.32 31.88 8.62
C SER A 195 0.27 32.96 8.47
N GLU A 196 -0.95 32.77 8.98
CA GLU A 196 -1.97 33.81 9.04
C GLU A 196 -1.54 34.98 9.96
N GLU A 197 -0.81 34.67 11.04
CA GLU A 197 -0.25 35.68 11.96
C GLU A 197 1.10 36.22 11.49
N HIS A 198 1.89 35.41 10.78
CA HIS A 198 3.28 35.69 10.39
C HIS A 198 3.53 35.38 8.92
N ALA A 199 3.27 36.33 8.04
CA ALA A 199 3.44 36.17 6.57
C ALA A 199 4.84 35.72 6.11
N SER A 200 5.86 35.88 6.95
CA SER A 200 7.24 35.44 6.62
C SER A 200 7.48 33.95 6.95
N LEU A 201 6.60 33.27 7.68
CA LEU A 201 6.84 31.90 8.18
C LEU A 201 7.15 30.94 7.02
N LEU A 202 6.29 30.88 6.01
CA LEU A 202 6.48 29.98 4.86
C LEU A 202 7.69 30.36 4.00
N ARG A 203 8.15 31.63 4.03
CA ARG A 203 9.38 32.07 3.36
C ARG A 203 10.64 31.55 4.05
N LEU A 204 10.55 31.25 5.35
CA LEU A 204 11.64 30.66 6.13
C LEU A 204 11.66 29.12 6.04
N ALA A 205 10.65 28.51 5.42
CA ALA A 205 10.58 27.07 5.21
C ALA A 205 11.71 26.61 4.27
N ALA A 206 12.76 26.05 4.86
CA ALA A 206 13.94 25.53 4.16
C ALA A 206 13.80 24.03 3.84
N GLY A 207 14.88 23.40 3.36
CA GLY A 207 14.89 21.99 2.92
C GLY A 207 14.29 21.03 3.93
N GLY A 208 14.72 21.07 5.19
CA GLY A 208 14.22 20.15 6.22
C GLY A 208 12.70 20.21 6.43
N PHE A 209 12.09 21.39 6.37
CA PHE A 209 10.63 21.50 6.43
C PHE A 209 9.96 20.87 5.21
N ARG A 210 10.49 21.14 4.01
CA ARG A 210 9.94 20.58 2.75
C ARG A 210 10.06 19.06 2.72
N ASP A 211 11.20 18.52 3.13
CA ASP A 211 11.43 17.08 3.15
C ASP A 211 10.47 16.39 4.13
N MET A 212 10.28 16.95 5.33
CA MET A 212 9.37 16.42 6.35
C MET A 212 7.90 16.49 5.91
N THR A 213 7.52 17.48 5.11
CA THR A 213 6.12 17.73 4.74
C THR A 213 5.74 17.25 3.34
N ARG A 214 6.71 16.79 2.53
CA ARG A 214 6.46 16.33 1.16
C ARG A 214 5.40 15.24 1.10
N ILE A 215 5.46 14.28 2.01
CA ILE A 215 4.52 13.15 2.05
C ILE A 215 3.08 13.56 2.42
N ALA A 216 2.86 14.77 2.95
CA ALA A 216 1.51 15.27 3.25
C ALA A 216 0.68 15.62 1.99
N SER A 217 1.28 15.58 0.79
CA SER A 217 0.58 15.85 -0.48
C SER A 217 -0.21 14.66 -1.04
N GLY A 218 -0.18 13.49 -0.38
CA GLY A 218 -0.98 12.33 -0.77
C GLY A 218 -2.49 12.56 -0.64
N SER A 219 -3.27 11.74 -1.37
CA SER A 219 -4.73 11.85 -1.44
C SER A 219 -5.41 11.76 -0.06
N PRO A 220 -6.14 12.78 0.37
CA PRO A 220 -6.85 12.73 1.65
C PRO A 220 -7.85 11.56 1.74
N ARG A 221 -8.42 11.13 0.62
CA ARG A 221 -9.40 10.06 0.56
C ARG A 221 -8.80 8.73 1.03
N ILE A 222 -7.64 8.36 0.49
CA ILE A 222 -6.94 7.13 0.87
C ILE A 222 -6.58 7.15 2.37
N TRP A 223 -6.13 8.29 2.86
CA TRP A 223 -5.71 8.44 4.26
C TRP A 223 -6.85 8.41 5.25
N ILE A 224 -8.05 8.90 4.87
CA ILE A 224 -9.26 8.76 5.69
C ILE A 224 -9.61 7.27 5.87
N ASP A 225 -9.58 6.50 4.77
CA ASP A 225 -9.88 5.07 4.81
C ASP A 225 -8.84 4.31 5.66
N ILE A 226 -7.54 4.58 5.48
CA ILE A 226 -6.47 4.00 6.29
C ILE A 226 -6.65 4.33 7.78
N CYS A 227 -6.95 5.59 8.12
CA CYS A 227 -7.16 5.99 9.51
C CYS A 227 -8.37 5.33 10.15
N HIS A 228 -9.40 5.03 9.36
CA HIS A 228 -10.57 4.32 9.83
C HIS A 228 -10.26 2.84 10.07
N GLU A 229 -9.68 2.17 9.09
CA GLU A 229 -9.43 0.74 9.11
C GLU A 229 -8.28 0.32 10.07
N ASN A 230 -7.22 1.14 10.20
CA ASN A 230 -6.11 0.88 11.14
C ASN A 230 -6.16 1.77 12.39
N ARG A 231 -7.38 2.13 12.81
CA ARG A 231 -7.60 3.12 13.87
C ARG A 231 -6.88 2.80 15.18
N VAL A 232 -6.93 1.55 15.63
CA VAL A 232 -6.37 1.17 16.94
C VAL A 232 -4.85 1.35 16.96
N ALA A 233 -4.15 0.77 15.99
CA ALA A 233 -2.70 0.85 15.92
C ALA A 233 -2.20 2.29 15.65
N ILE A 234 -2.94 3.08 14.87
CA ILE A 234 -2.60 4.49 14.64
C ILE A 234 -2.72 5.31 15.94
N LEU A 235 -3.77 5.10 16.74
CA LEU A 235 -3.92 5.79 18.03
C LEU A 235 -2.80 5.41 19.00
N GLU A 236 -2.44 4.14 19.10
CA GLU A 236 -1.29 3.69 19.90
C GLU A 236 0.01 4.38 19.45
N ALA A 237 0.27 4.42 18.14
CA ALA A 237 1.46 5.08 17.60
C ALA A 237 1.48 6.60 17.85
N ILE A 238 0.32 7.26 17.79
CA ILE A 238 0.19 8.70 18.14
C ILE A 238 0.49 8.91 19.64
N ASP A 239 0.01 8.05 20.51
CA ASP A 239 0.26 8.16 21.96
C ASP A 239 1.76 7.99 22.26
N ASP A 240 2.44 7.05 21.60
CA ASP A 240 3.87 6.83 21.71
C ASP A 240 4.67 8.06 21.22
N LEU A 241 4.29 8.65 20.08
CA LEU A 241 4.92 9.88 19.59
C LEU A 241 4.70 11.05 20.57
N ASN A 242 3.51 11.20 21.10
CA ASN A 242 3.21 12.25 22.08
C ASN A 242 4.07 12.08 23.37
N ALA A 243 4.25 10.85 23.83
CA ALA A 243 5.13 10.56 24.97
C ALA A 243 6.58 10.94 24.67
N ALA A 244 7.09 10.60 23.49
CA ALA A 244 8.43 10.99 23.03
C ALA A 244 8.60 12.51 22.95
N LEU A 245 7.64 13.23 22.35
CA LEU A 245 7.66 14.69 22.26
C LEU A 245 7.59 15.36 23.65
N ASN A 246 6.81 14.81 24.58
CA ASN A 246 6.77 15.30 25.97
C ASN A 246 8.10 15.11 26.69
N SER A 247 8.82 14.02 26.41
CA SER A 247 10.19 13.82 26.95
C SER A 247 11.15 14.88 26.41
N VAL A 248 11.12 15.16 25.09
CA VAL A 248 11.93 16.25 24.51
C VAL A 248 11.62 17.58 25.19
N ARG A 249 10.33 17.88 25.34
CA ARG A 249 9.88 19.10 26.00
C ARG A 249 10.46 19.21 27.41
N SER A 250 10.37 18.14 28.21
CA SER A 250 10.90 18.11 29.57
C SER A 250 12.41 18.33 29.62
N PHE A 251 13.19 17.72 28.71
CA PHE A 251 14.63 17.94 28.61
C PHE A 251 15.00 19.39 28.29
N ILE A 252 14.22 20.03 27.41
CA ILE A 252 14.40 21.45 27.06
C ILE A 252 14.06 22.34 28.27
N GLU A 253 12.94 22.10 28.94
CA GLU A 253 12.50 22.86 30.13
C GLU A 253 13.49 22.76 31.31
N ALA A 254 14.10 21.57 31.50
CA ALA A 254 15.09 21.32 32.53
C ALA A 254 16.54 21.67 32.12
N GLU A 255 16.78 22.14 30.89
CA GLU A 255 18.09 22.40 30.27
C GLU A 255 19.03 21.17 30.32
N GLU A 256 18.47 19.96 30.26
CA GLU A 256 19.19 18.67 30.31
C GLU A 256 19.86 18.34 28.98
N LYS A 257 21.00 18.97 28.70
CA LYS A 257 21.74 18.83 27.44
C LYS A 257 22.13 17.39 27.13
N THR A 258 22.58 16.62 28.13
CA THR A 258 23.05 15.24 27.93
C THR A 258 21.90 14.32 27.55
N SER A 259 20.72 14.46 28.18
CA SER A 259 19.54 13.68 27.87
C SER A 259 19.04 14.01 26.44
N LEU A 260 19.04 15.30 26.08
CA LEU A 260 18.67 15.76 24.75
C LEU A 260 19.66 15.26 23.68
N GLU A 261 20.97 15.33 23.95
CA GLU A 261 22.00 14.81 23.04
C GLU A 261 21.86 13.31 22.80
N SER A 262 21.63 12.53 23.86
CA SER A 262 21.43 11.07 23.75
C SER A 262 20.19 10.69 22.93
N MET A 263 19.16 11.51 22.97
CA MET A 263 17.95 11.28 22.19
C MET A 263 18.10 11.63 20.69
N LEU A 264 18.99 12.60 20.38
CA LEU A 264 19.24 13.07 19.01
C LEU A 264 20.31 12.25 18.26
N GLN A 265 21.01 11.31 18.94
CA GLN A 265 21.95 10.36 18.35
C GLN A 265 21.28 9.10 17.86
#